data_597314263d423265fd212daedef55637
#
_entry.id   597314263d423265fd212daedef55637
#
_cell.length_a   1.000
_cell.length_b   1.000
_cell.length_c   1.000
_cell.angle_alpha   90.00
_cell.angle_beta   90.00
_cell.angle_gamma   90.00
#
_symmetry.space_group_name_H-M   'P 1'
#
loop_
_entity.id
_entity.type
_entity.pdbx_description
1 polymer ?
#
loop_
_entity_poly.entity_id
_entity_poly.type
_entity_poly.pdbx_seq_one_letter_code
_entity_poly.pdbx_strand_id
1 'polypeptide(L)'
;MKRIIMGIWMAAVWLTGGVANAQLEVSWQLVHNRTVLMEPVFAVVRIANYSGQDLDLTPRGNARLKFTVEDQPTSTVAETGRPLVSQAVMIPNGDTRDVEVNLLTSYRMLKSQTYMLAPYVEFAGQRFPAQRQALEIQPGLELLKRTYGIPSTGEARAVSLRTIMRDGSDKIFFRIDNPANGYCFGVYELGRLIRFQPPALEKDADDAFHALHQCAPDRYTLSIFTADGAPVKQTYYSAQAGKIRLEVQESGAVEVVGGFPFVEDENNPGILVAPALPPAHPYSVTVGELPRKAPAPKRGKKGR
;
A
#
# COMPACT_ATOMS: atom_id res chain seq x y z
N MET A 1 -64.84 48.65 46.68
CA MET A 1 -64.88 48.12 45.34
C MET A 1 -63.47 48.04 44.77
N LYS A 2 -62.83 46.86 44.80
CA LYS A 2 -61.48 46.65 44.26
C LYS A 2 -61.61 45.88 42.94
N ARG A 3 -61.22 46.52 41.86
CA ARG A 3 -61.13 45.88 40.54
C ARG A 3 -59.82 45.14 40.39
N ILE A 4 -59.85 43.81 40.21
CA ILE A 4 -58.68 42.99 39.95
C ILE A 4 -58.58 42.94 38.42
N ILE A 5 -57.46 43.46 37.87
CA ILE A 5 -57.08 43.34 36.46
C ILE A 5 -56.17 42.11 36.34
N MET A 6 -56.69 41.10 35.70
CA MET A 6 -55.98 39.84 35.41
C MET A 6 -55.22 40.03 34.09
N GLY A 7 -53.90 40.20 34.19
CA GLY A 7 -53.06 40.31 33.02
C GLY A 7 -52.74 38.91 32.46
N ILE A 8 -53.10 38.66 31.22
CA ILE A 8 -52.75 37.44 30.46
C ILE A 8 -51.34 37.63 29.93
N TRP A 9 -50.39 36.86 30.47
CA TRP A 9 -49.04 36.74 29.90
C TRP A 9 -49.09 35.70 28.74
N MET A 10 -48.96 36.20 27.51
CA MET A 10 -48.82 35.35 26.31
C MET A 10 -47.33 34.95 26.20
N ALA A 11 -47.01 33.72 26.59
CA ALA A 11 -45.70 33.16 26.43
C ALA A 11 -45.47 32.82 24.93
N ALA A 12 -44.71 33.67 24.25
CA ALA A 12 -44.22 33.38 22.90
C ALA A 12 -43.12 32.31 22.99
N VAL A 13 -43.44 31.07 22.68
CA VAL A 13 -42.47 29.98 22.51
C VAL A 13 -41.76 30.22 21.19
N TRP A 14 -40.55 30.73 21.25
CA TRP A 14 -39.64 30.76 20.11
C TRP A 14 -39.15 29.33 19.84
N LEU A 15 -39.76 28.66 18.86
CA LEU A 15 -39.22 27.47 18.26
C LEU A 15 -37.98 27.90 17.48
N THR A 16 -36.82 27.90 18.12
CA THR A 16 -35.54 27.90 17.41
C THR A 16 -35.40 26.53 16.73
N GLY A 17 -35.92 26.46 15.49
CA GLY A 17 -35.60 25.35 14.62
C GLY A 17 -34.08 25.30 14.48
N GLY A 18 -33.43 24.41 15.20
CA GLY A 18 -32.03 24.11 14.97
C GLY A 18 -31.87 23.71 13.50
N VAL A 19 -31.20 24.54 12.73
CA VAL A 19 -30.72 24.14 11.41
C VAL A 19 -29.87 22.91 11.68
N ALA A 20 -30.37 21.73 11.32
CA ALA A 20 -29.55 20.52 11.29
C ALA A 20 -28.44 20.82 10.28
N ASN A 21 -27.29 21.26 10.78
CA ASN A 21 -26.11 21.44 9.94
C ASN A 21 -25.81 20.07 9.36
N ALA A 22 -25.91 19.99 8.04
CA ALA A 22 -25.46 18.83 7.28
C ALA A 22 -24.02 18.51 7.75
N GLN A 23 -23.87 17.42 8.50
CA GLN A 23 -22.62 17.09 9.13
C GLN A 23 -22.01 15.87 8.44
N LEU A 24 -20.83 16.05 7.90
CA LEU A 24 -19.96 14.96 7.52
C LEU A 24 -18.88 14.81 8.59
N GLU A 25 -18.67 13.59 9.04
CA GLU A 25 -17.54 13.27 9.89
C GLU A 25 -16.47 12.58 9.04
N VAL A 26 -15.27 13.15 9.02
CA VAL A 26 -14.15 12.63 8.25
C VAL A 26 -13.03 12.26 9.19
N SER A 27 -12.63 11.01 9.18
CA SER A 27 -11.43 10.52 9.88
C SER A 27 -10.59 9.70 8.90
N TRP A 28 -9.33 9.47 9.21
CA TRP A 28 -8.46 8.76 8.31
C TRP A 28 -7.20 8.23 8.97
N GLN A 29 -6.52 7.34 8.27
CA GLN A 29 -5.20 6.85 8.66
C GLN A 29 -4.36 6.54 7.42
N LEU A 30 -3.06 6.75 7.52
CA LEU A 30 -2.09 6.22 6.58
C LEU A 30 -1.92 4.72 6.82
N VAL A 31 -1.80 3.94 5.75
CA VAL A 31 -1.40 2.52 5.86
C VAL A 31 0.02 2.43 6.41
N HIS A 32 0.90 3.32 5.95
CA HIS A 32 2.24 3.50 6.49
C HIS A 32 2.57 4.98 6.60
N ASN A 33 3.12 5.41 7.72
CA ASN A 33 3.57 6.78 7.95
C ASN A 33 5.03 7.02 7.48
N ARG A 34 5.71 5.96 7.02
CA ARG A 34 7.05 5.99 6.46
C ARG A 34 7.12 5.12 5.21
N THR A 35 7.58 5.69 4.08
CA THR A 35 7.61 5.03 2.77
C THR A 35 8.94 5.29 2.06
N VAL A 36 9.23 4.47 1.04
CA VAL A 36 10.32 4.72 0.11
C VAL A 36 9.84 5.68 -0.99
N LEU A 37 10.72 6.52 -1.50
CA LEU A 37 10.42 7.44 -2.59
C LEU A 37 9.87 6.68 -3.81
N MET A 38 8.69 7.11 -4.30
CA MET A 38 7.90 6.50 -5.38
C MET A 38 7.16 5.20 -5.00
N GLU A 39 7.22 4.74 -3.75
CA GLU A 39 6.31 3.70 -3.25
C GLU A 39 4.88 4.25 -3.19
N PRO A 40 3.85 3.50 -3.63
CA PRO A 40 2.45 3.91 -3.48
C PRO A 40 2.10 4.27 -2.04
N VAL A 41 1.49 5.45 -1.84
CA VAL A 41 1.09 5.96 -0.51
C VAL A 41 -0.40 5.74 -0.33
N PHE A 42 -0.75 4.68 0.37
CA PHE A 42 -2.15 4.35 0.65
C PHE A 42 -2.65 5.00 1.94
N ALA A 43 -3.87 5.50 1.87
CA ALA A 43 -4.62 6.02 3.00
C ALA A 43 -6.04 5.46 2.98
N VAL A 44 -6.60 5.20 4.16
CA VAL A 44 -8.00 4.83 4.33
C VAL A 44 -8.72 6.03 4.96
N VAL A 45 -9.68 6.59 4.24
CA VAL A 45 -10.51 7.71 4.70
C VAL A 45 -11.90 7.19 5.05
N ARG A 46 -12.29 7.33 6.31
CA ARG A 46 -13.63 7.00 6.80
C ARG A 46 -14.50 8.23 6.75
N ILE A 47 -15.62 8.13 6.07
CA ILE A 47 -16.59 9.21 5.89
C ILE A 47 -17.94 8.73 6.42
N ALA A 48 -18.45 9.37 7.47
CA ALA A 48 -19.81 9.19 7.95
C ALA A 48 -20.69 10.34 7.41
N ASN A 49 -21.78 9.97 6.75
CA ASN A 49 -22.66 10.91 6.05
C ASN A 49 -23.95 11.14 6.81
N TYR A 50 -24.05 12.25 7.50
CA TYR A 50 -25.29 12.70 8.17
C TYR A 50 -25.85 13.98 7.52
N SER A 51 -25.57 14.19 6.22
CA SER A 51 -25.88 15.43 5.51
C SER A 51 -27.34 15.56 5.06
N GLY A 52 -28.14 14.52 5.20
CA GLY A 52 -29.51 14.47 4.66
C GLY A 52 -29.60 14.13 3.18
N GLN A 53 -28.46 13.93 2.49
CA GLN A 53 -28.37 13.58 1.07
C GLN A 53 -27.32 12.48 0.86
N ASP A 54 -27.44 11.70 -0.20
CA ASP A 54 -26.42 10.74 -0.59
C ASP A 54 -25.19 11.47 -1.16
N LEU A 55 -23.99 11.00 -0.80
CA LEU A 55 -22.73 11.51 -1.33
C LEU A 55 -22.27 10.66 -2.50
N ASP A 56 -21.98 11.29 -3.61
CA ASP A 56 -21.30 10.69 -4.76
C ASP A 56 -19.87 11.28 -4.85
N LEU A 57 -18.86 10.47 -4.54
CA LEU A 57 -17.45 10.84 -4.61
C LEU A 57 -16.84 10.63 -6.00
N THR A 58 -17.62 10.23 -7.01
CA THR A 58 -17.11 10.10 -8.38
C THR A 58 -16.64 11.46 -8.92
N PRO A 59 -15.79 11.49 -9.97
CA PRO A 59 -15.34 12.76 -10.57
C PRO A 59 -16.45 13.68 -11.05
N ARG A 60 -17.68 13.17 -11.26
CA ARG A 60 -18.86 13.95 -11.66
C ARG A 60 -19.93 14.07 -10.55
N GLY A 61 -19.69 13.47 -9.39
CA GLY A 61 -20.61 13.46 -8.27
C GLY A 61 -20.76 14.81 -7.57
N ASN A 62 -21.53 14.84 -6.50
CA ASN A 62 -21.84 16.04 -5.72
C ASN A 62 -20.81 16.32 -4.59
N ALA A 63 -19.90 15.39 -4.31
CA ALA A 63 -18.86 15.51 -3.29
C ALA A 63 -17.47 15.23 -3.87
N ARG A 64 -16.42 15.74 -3.22
CA ARG A 64 -15.01 15.55 -3.60
C ARG A 64 -14.17 15.23 -2.40
N LEU A 65 -13.48 14.09 -2.43
CA LEU A 65 -12.42 13.80 -1.47
C LEU A 65 -11.09 14.35 -1.99
N LYS A 66 -10.44 15.17 -1.19
CA LYS A 66 -9.14 15.78 -1.50
C LYS A 66 -8.23 15.75 -0.29
N PHE A 67 -6.94 15.99 -0.52
CA PHE A 67 -5.95 16.20 0.53
C PHE A 67 -5.28 17.56 0.38
N THR A 68 -5.03 18.21 1.51
CA THR A 68 -3.97 19.21 1.58
C THR A 68 -2.68 18.45 1.81
N VAL A 69 -1.72 18.61 0.89
CA VAL A 69 -0.39 17.99 0.97
C VAL A 69 0.63 19.11 1.03
N GLU A 70 1.29 19.28 2.18
CA GLU A 70 2.27 20.34 2.40
C GLU A 70 3.66 19.71 2.46
N ASP A 71 4.61 20.27 1.69
CA ASP A 71 6.03 19.91 1.72
C ASP A 71 6.85 20.86 2.61
N GLN A 72 6.29 22.03 2.94
CA GLN A 72 6.81 23.04 3.89
C GLN A 72 5.62 23.78 4.51
N PRO A 73 5.80 24.52 5.62
CA PRO A 73 4.70 25.18 6.33
C PRO A 73 3.81 26.10 5.48
N THR A 74 4.31 26.57 4.34
CA THR A 74 3.61 27.52 3.45
C THR A 74 3.52 27.05 2.00
N SER A 75 3.95 25.84 1.70
CA SER A 75 4.00 25.29 0.34
C SER A 75 3.18 24.02 0.24
N THR A 76 2.27 24.00 -0.75
CA THR A 76 1.49 22.82 -1.07
C THR A 76 2.03 22.12 -2.31
N VAL A 77 1.96 20.80 -2.29
CA VAL A 77 2.38 19.94 -3.40
C VAL A 77 1.37 20.05 -4.54
N ALA A 78 1.86 20.17 -5.77
CA ALA A 78 1.03 20.26 -6.96
C ALA A 78 0.23 18.96 -7.19
N GLU A 79 -1.04 19.10 -7.53
CA GLU A 79 -1.88 18.01 -8.02
C GLU A 79 -1.42 17.53 -9.41
N THR A 80 -1.65 16.26 -9.71
CA THR A 80 -1.38 15.65 -11.02
C THR A 80 -2.49 15.90 -12.03
N GLY A 81 -3.66 16.34 -11.56
CA GLY A 81 -4.91 16.43 -12.34
C GLY A 81 -5.69 15.12 -12.42
N ARG A 82 -5.17 14.02 -11.89
CA ARG A 82 -5.91 12.76 -11.78
C ARG A 82 -6.79 12.76 -10.54
N PRO A 83 -8.04 12.26 -10.62
CA PRO A 83 -8.91 12.17 -9.46
C PRO A 83 -8.37 11.18 -8.44
N LEU A 84 -8.51 11.51 -7.15
CA LEU A 84 -8.10 10.64 -6.05
C LEU A 84 -9.01 9.40 -5.95
N VAL A 85 -10.32 9.59 -6.17
CA VAL A 85 -11.31 8.52 -6.26
C VAL A 85 -11.69 8.32 -7.71
N SER A 86 -11.28 7.19 -8.29
CA SER A 86 -11.54 6.85 -9.71
C SER A 86 -12.72 5.88 -9.87
N GLN A 87 -13.06 5.14 -8.82
CA GLN A 87 -14.19 4.20 -8.80
C GLN A 87 -15.48 4.88 -8.31
N ALA A 88 -16.62 4.28 -8.63
CA ALA A 88 -17.90 4.75 -8.11
C ALA A 88 -17.98 4.48 -6.59
N VAL A 89 -18.01 5.55 -5.80
CA VAL A 89 -18.19 5.48 -4.35
C VAL A 89 -19.38 6.34 -3.97
N MET A 90 -20.48 5.65 -3.62
CA MET A 90 -21.71 6.25 -3.09
C MET A 90 -21.76 6.00 -1.58
N ILE A 91 -22.08 7.04 -0.81
CA ILE A 91 -22.28 6.95 0.64
C ILE A 91 -23.70 7.47 0.93
N PRO A 92 -24.67 6.56 1.15
CA PRO A 92 -26.03 6.94 1.47
C PRO A 92 -26.10 7.80 2.74
N ASN A 93 -27.14 8.63 2.84
CA ASN A 93 -27.38 9.36 4.07
C ASN A 93 -27.61 8.42 5.26
N GLY A 94 -26.91 8.67 6.38
CA GLY A 94 -26.90 7.82 7.57
C GLY A 94 -25.85 6.72 7.55
N ASP A 95 -25.15 6.50 6.44
CA ASP A 95 -24.13 5.44 6.29
C ASP A 95 -22.70 5.97 6.53
N THR A 96 -21.81 5.01 6.80
CA THR A 96 -20.36 5.24 6.92
C THR A 96 -19.60 4.33 5.95
N ARG A 97 -18.63 4.89 5.23
CA ARG A 97 -17.79 4.15 4.30
C ARG A 97 -16.31 4.43 4.50
N ASP A 98 -15.50 3.38 4.36
CA ASP A 98 -14.04 3.46 4.24
C ASP A 98 -13.67 3.55 2.76
N VAL A 99 -12.93 4.58 2.40
CA VAL A 99 -12.46 4.85 1.03
C VAL A 99 -10.94 4.74 1.02
N GLU A 100 -10.42 3.70 0.36
CA GLU A 100 -8.97 3.55 0.16
C GLU A 100 -8.52 4.36 -1.04
N VAL A 101 -7.44 5.12 -0.88
CA VAL A 101 -6.87 5.97 -1.91
C VAL A 101 -5.35 5.85 -1.97
N ASN A 102 -4.78 6.02 -3.18
CA ASN A 102 -3.35 6.15 -3.40
C ASN A 102 -3.00 7.61 -3.68
N LEU A 103 -2.34 8.27 -2.74
CA LEU A 103 -2.03 9.70 -2.83
C LEU A 103 -1.07 10.05 -3.97
N LEU A 104 -0.14 9.15 -4.35
CA LEU A 104 0.78 9.40 -5.46
C LEU A 104 0.07 9.49 -6.82
N THR A 105 -1.13 8.97 -6.95
CA THR A 105 -1.93 9.13 -8.17
C THR A 105 -2.28 10.60 -8.41
N SER A 106 -2.61 11.33 -7.34
CA SER A 106 -3.16 12.68 -7.40
C SER A 106 -2.19 13.79 -6.97
N TYR A 107 -1.11 13.46 -6.25
CA TYR A 107 -0.16 14.45 -5.70
C TYR A 107 1.28 14.11 -6.05
N ARG A 108 2.06 15.13 -6.47
CA ARG A 108 3.46 14.97 -6.90
C ARG A 108 4.43 15.00 -5.71
N MET A 109 4.40 13.99 -4.86
CA MET A 109 5.34 13.83 -3.74
C MET A 109 6.66 13.21 -4.22
N LEU A 110 7.47 13.99 -4.92
CA LEU A 110 8.67 13.53 -5.64
C LEU A 110 9.99 13.73 -4.87
N LYS A 111 9.93 14.17 -3.62
CA LYS A 111 11.12 14.44 -2.79
C LYS A 111 11.14 13.55 -1.56
N SER A 112 12.34 13.16 -1.16
CA SER A 112 12.56 12.48 0.13
C SER A 112 12.57 13.51 1.24
N GLN A 113 11.45 13.61 1.97
CA GLN A 113 11.22 14.56 3.07
C GLN A 113 9.95 14.17 3.83
N THR A 114 9.63 14.92 4.88
CA THR A 114 8.35 14.81 5.58
C THR A 114 7.29 15.69 4.92
N TYR A 115 6.15 15.11 4.63
CA TYR A 115 4.94 15.78 4.15
C TYR A 115 3.89 15.83 5.24
N MET A 116 3.16 16.94 5.35
CA MET A 116 1.98 17.05 6.21
C MET A 116 0.74 16.85 5.35
N LEU A 117 -0.08 15.87 5.72
CA LEU A 117 -1.25 15.43 4.97
C LEU A 117 -2.52 15.67 5.78
N ALA A 118 -3.55 16.23 5.17
CA ALA A 118 -4.87 16.40 5.79
C ALA A 118 -5.96 16.20 4.74
N PRO A 119 -6.77 15.14 4.83
CA PRO A 119 -7.92 14.99 3.94
C PRO A 119 -9.04 15.95 4.30
N TYR A 120 -9.85 16.27 3.31
CA TYR A 120 -11.11 16.95 3.48
C TYR A 120 -12.11 16.50 2.40
N VAL A 121 -13.38 16.56 2.74
CA VAL A 121 -14.47 16.36 1.79
C VAL A 121 -15.08 17.72 1.46
N GLU A 122 -15.17 18.04 0.18
CA GLU A 122 -15.93 19.18 -0.33
C GLU A 122 -17.35 18.70 -0.68
N PHE A 123 -18.36 19.29 -0.05
CA PHE A 123 -19.76 19.00 -0.30
C PHE A 123 -20.62 20.24 -0.06
N ALA A 124 -21.58 20.52 -0.95
CA ALA A 124 -22.48 21.68 -0.85
C ALA A 124 -21.75 23.03 -0.60
N GLY A 125 -20.56 23.21 -1.20
CA GLY A 125 -19.76 24.44 -1.04
C GLY A 125 -19.01 24.55 0.28
N GLN A 126 -19.07 23.56 1.14
CA GLN A 126 -18.36 23.50 2.43
C GLN A 126 -17.22 22.49 2.39
N ARG A 127 -16.25 22.67 3.30
CA ARG A 127 -15.14 21.73 3.50
C ARG A 127 -15.24 21.09 4.88
N PHE A 128 -15.13 19.77 4.91
CA PHE A 128 -15.14 18.94 6.11
C PHE A 128 -13.76 18.34 6.30
N PRO A 129 -12.86 19.01 7.03
CA PRO A 129 -11.47 18.57 7.19
C PRO A 129 -11.34 17.47 8.24
N ALA A 130 -10.27 16.65 8.12
CA ALA A 130 -9.83 15.75 9.16
C ALA A 130 -8.47 16.18 9.74
N GLN A 131 -8.00 15.44 10.75
CA GLN A 131 -6.74 15.74 11.43
C GLN A 131 -5.54 15.61 10.49
N ARG A 132 -4.49 16.38 10.75
CA ARG A 132 -3.22 16.30 10.02
C ARG A 132 -2.40 15.13 10.51
N GLN A 133 -1.71 14.46 9.60
CA GLN A 133 -0.72 13.42 9.90
C GLN A 133 0.54 13.64 9.06
N ALA A 134 1.68 13.24 9.63
CA ALA A 134 2.96 13.31 8.95
C ALA A 134 3.23 12.01 8.17
N LEU A 135 3.73 12.16 6.94
CA LEU A 135 4.27 11.09 6.11
C LEU A 135 5.75 11.36 5.86
N GLU A 136 6.61 10.44 6.25
CA GLU A 136 8.03 10.49 5.97
C GLU A 136 8.36 9.69 4.71
N ILE A 137 8.84 10.36 3.65
CA ILE A 137 9.34 9.71 2.44
C ILE A 137 10.86 9.70 2.48
N GLN A 138 11.45 8.49 2.45
CA GLN A 138 12.89 8.27 2.49
C GLN A 138 13.40 7.73 1.14
N PRO A 139 14.69 7.97 0.78
CA PRO A 139 15.29 7.38 -0.42
C PRO A 139 15.49 5.87 -0.26
N GLY A 140 15.52 5.37 0.99
CA GLY A 140 15.95 4.03 1.35
C GLY A 140 17.46 3.83 1.20
N LEU A 141 18.05 2.98 2.06
CA LEU A 141 19.44 2.55 1.93
C LEU A 141 19.55 1.55 0.77
N GLU A 142 20.37 1.86 -0.22
CA GLU A 142 20.63 0.97 -1.35
C GLU A 142 21.52 -0.19 -0.92
N LEU A 143 21.01 -1.42 -1.04
CA LEU A 143 21.72 -2.66 -0.72
C LEU A 143 22.41 -3.25 -1.95
N LEU A 144 21.74 -3.14 -3.10
CA LEU A 144 22.21 -3.64 -4.39
C LEU A 144 21.60 -2.79 -5.49
N LYS A 145 22.40 -2.47 -6.53
CA LYS A 145 21.92 -1.84 -7.74
C LYS A 145 22.61 -2.45 -8.96
N ARG A 146 21.84 -2.74 -10.00
CA ARG A 146 22.34 -3.22 -11.28
C ARG A 146 21.61 -2.55 -12.42
N THR A 147 22.29 -2.43 -13.56
CA THR A 147 21.68 -1.94 -14.81
C THR A 147 21.74 -3.06 -15.82
N TYR A 148 20.58 -3.34 -16.42
CA TYR A 148 20.42 -4.39 -17.41
C TYR A 148 19.92 -3.78 -18.73
N GLY A 149 20.44 -4.26 -19.86
CA GLY A 149 19.82 -4.08 -21.15
C GLY A 149 18.59 -4.95 -21.27
N ILE A 150 17.54 -4.42 -21.92
CA ILE A 150 16.30 -5.14 -22.22
C ILE A 150 16.22 -5.32 -23.73
N PRO A 151 16.68 -6.48 -24.28
CA PRO A 151 16.71 -6.71 -25.71
C PRO A 151 15.36 -6.52 -26.40
N SER A 152 14.27 -6.90 -25.74
CA SER A 152 12.90 -6.79 -26.27
C SER A 152 12.45 -5.35 -26.55
N THR A 153 12.98 -4.36 -25.80
CA THR A 153 12.64 -2.93 -25.97
C THR A 153 13.78 -2.07 -26.50
N GLY A 154 15.02 -2.58 -26.48
CA GLY A 154 16.23 -1.83 -26.78
C GLY A 154 16.61 -0.79 -25.71
N GLU A 155 15.92 -0.80 -24.57
CA GLU A 155 16.15 0.12 -23.46
C GLU A 155 16.97 -0.52 -22.34
N ALA A 156 17.39 0.30 -21.38
CA ALA A 156 18.01 -0.18 -20.13
C ALA A 156 17.04 -0.02 -18.96
N ARG A 157 17.22 -0.88 -17.94
CA ARG A 157 16.55 -0.80 -16.64
C ARG A 157 17.60 -0.76 -15.53
N ALA A 158 17.52 0.26 -14.69
CA ALA A 158 18.28 0.31 -13.44
C ALA A 158 17.42 -0.28 -12.33
N VAL A 159 17.82 -1.43 -11.82
CA VAL A 159 17.10 -2.14 -10.76
C VAL A 159 17.88 -2.05 -9.47
N SER A 160 17.20 -1.71 -8.37
CA SER A 160 17.83 -1.64 -7.05
C SER A 160 16.98 -2.32 -5.97
N LEU A 161 17.69 -2.93 -5.01
CA LEU A 161 17.12 -3.40 -3.76
C LEU A 161 17.46 -2.38 -2.67
N ARG A 162 16.46 -1.87 -2.00
CA ARG A 162 16.56 -0.83 -0.98
C ARG A 162 15.95 -1.27 0.33
N THR A 163 16.33 -0.65 1.43
CA THR A 163 15.76 -0.96 2.74
C THR A 163 15.48 0.31 3.54
N ILE A 164 14.42 0.26 4.32
CA ILE A 164 14.10 1.21 5.39
C ILE A 164 13.64 0.45 6.64
N MET A 165 13.78 1.09 7.80
CA MET A 165 13.13 0.65 9.02
C MET A 165 11.66 1.09 8.99
N ARG A 166 10.72 0.13 9.04
CA ARG A 166 9.28 0.36 9.08
C ARG A 166 8.62 -0.65 10.02
N ASP A 167 7.73 -0.19 10.89
CA ASP A 167 6.98 -1.02 11.86
C ASP A 167 7.90 -1.92 12.72
N GLY A 168 9.03 -1.34 13.20
CA GLY A 168 9.99 -2.03 14.07
C GLY A 168 10.85 -3.08 13.39
N SER A 169 10.86 -3.17 12.05
CA SER A 169 11.67 -4.11 11.30
C SER A 169 12.24 -3.51 10.01
N ASP A 170 13.40 -4.02 9.59
CA ASP A 170 13.92 -3.71 8.25
C ASP A 170 12.98 -4.32 7.20
N LYS A 171 12.55 -3.48 6.25
CA LYS A 171 11.79 -3.87 5.07
C LYS A 171 12.66 -3.71 3.84
N ILE A 172 12.56 -4.65 2.90
CA ILE A 172 13.27 -4.58 1.63
C ILE A 172 12.31 -4.23 0.50
N PHE A 173 12.79 -3.41 -0.43
CA PHE A 173 12.04 -2.90 -1.57
C PHE A 173 12.78 -3.18 -2.86
N PHE A 174 12.04 -3.59 -3.86
CA PHE A 174 12.46 -3.64 -5.26
C PHE A 174 12.08 -2.32 -5.92
N ARG A 175 13.02 -1.68 -6.60
CA ARG A 175 12.80 -0.47 -7.37
C ARG A 175 13.38 -0.62 -8.76
N ILE A 176 12.62 -0.19 -9.78
CA ILE A 176 13.03 -0.22 -11.18
C ILE A 176 12.85 1.16 -11.81
N ASP A 177 13.90 1.66 -12.43
CA ASP A 177 13.95 2.97 -13.08
C ASP A 177 14.47 2.84 -14.52
N ASN A 178 14.05 3.76 -15.39
CA ASN A 178 14.71 4.00 -16.67
C ASN A 178 15.91 4.92 -16.44
N PRO A 179 17.15 4.46 -16.62
CA PRO A 179 18.35 5.26 -16.32
C PRO A 179 18.52 6.44 -17.29
N ALA A 180 17.91 6.42 -18.47
CA ALA A 180 18.05 7.47 -19.47
C ALA A 180 17.24 8.73 -19.13
N ASN A 181 16.07 8.59 -18.50
CA ASN A 181 15.17 9.71 -18.21
C ASN A 181 14.73 9.80 -16.73
N GLY A 182 15.16 8.84 -15.88
CA GLY A 182 14.82 8.80 -14.47
C GLY A 182 13.37 8.39 -14.17
N TYR A 183 12.63 7.91 -15.17
CA TYR A 183 11.27 7.41 -14.96
C TYR A 183 11.30 6.18 -14.06
N CYS A 184 10.51 6.20 -12.98
CA CYS A 184 10.34 5.06 -12.08
C CYS A 184 9.15 4.22 -12.53
N PHE A 185 9.41 2.97 -12.92
CA PHE A 185 8.37 2.01 -13.31
C PHE A 185 7.60 1.49 -12.12
N GLY A 186 8.27 1.35 -10.95
CA GLY A 186 7.62 0.90 -9.73
C GLY A 186 8.57 0.75 -8.56
N VAL A 187 7.96 0.78 -7.37
CA VAL A 187 8.62 0.45 -6.09
C VAL A 187 7.69 -0.49 -5.34
N TYR A 188 8.21 -1.65 -4.92
CA TYR A 188 7.43 -2.72 -4.30
C TYR A 188 8.09 -3.20 -3.03
N GLU A 189 7.34 -3.27 -1.92
CA GLU A 189 7.80 -3.94 -0.72
C GLU A 189 7.85 -5.45 -0.96
N LEU A 190 9.02 -6.05 -0.68
CA LEU A 190 9.21 -7.50 -0.76
C LEU A 190 9.01 -8.19 0.59
N GLY A 191 8.85 -7.43 1.67
CA GLY A 191 8.64 -7.92 3.02
C GLY A 191 9.78 -7.61 3.98
N ARG A 192 9.86 -8.40 5.07
CA ARG A 192 10.90 -8.26 6.10
C ARG A 192 12.27 -8.65 5.54
N LEU A 193 13.30 -7.92 5.94
CA LEU A 193 14.70 -8.24 5.64
C LEU A 193 15.44 -8.71 6.90
N ILE A 194 16.14 -9.84 6.80
CA ILE A 194 17.17 -10.28 7.74
C ILE A 194 18.51 -10.21 7.02
N ARG A 195 19.53 -9.61 7.65
CA ARG A 195 20.82 -9.31 7.00
C ARG A 195 21.92 -10.33 7.28
N PHE A 196 21.58 -11.61 7.49
CA PHE A 196 22.62 -12.64 7.63
C PHE A 196 23.26 -13.00 6.28
N GLN A 197 22.48 -12.86 5.21
CA GLN A 197 22.96 -13.03 3.85
C GLN A 197 22.56 -11.80 3.01
N PRO A 198 23.46 -11.27 2.16
CA PRO A 198 23.10 -10.19 1.26
C PRO A 198 22.03 -10.65 0.28
N PRO A 199 21.10 -9.75 -0.10
CA PRO A 199 20.11 -10.07 -1.13
C PRO A 199 20.78 -10.24 -2.49
N ALA A 200 20.18 -11.03 -3.37
CA ALA A 200 20.63 -11.27 -4.73
C ALA A 200 19.59 -10.77 -5.75
N LEU A 201 20.07 -10.38 -6.93
CA LEU A 201 19.26 -9.88 -8.02
C LEU A 201 19.86 -10.39 -9.34
N GLU A 202 19.07 -11.10 -10.15
CA GLU A 202 19.44 -11.56 -11.48
C GLU A 202 18.32 -11.28 -12.49
N LYS A 203 18.68 -11.22 -13.77
CA LYS A 203 17.75 -11.09 -14.90
C LYS A 203 17.82 -12.38 -15.72
N ASP A 204 16.66 -12.93 -16.08
CA ASP A 204 16.59 -14.09 -16.97
C ASP A 204 16.59 -13.71 -18.47
N ALA A 205 16.54 -14.73 -19.34
CA ALA A 205 16.52 -14.55 -20.78
C ALA A 205 15.21 -13.90 -21.29
N ASP A 206 14.12 -14.02 -20.53
CA ASP A 206 12.81 -13.45 -20.84
C ASP A 206 12.64 -12.01 -20.32
N ASP A 207 13.77 -11.40 -19.90
CA ASP A 207 13.84 -10.04 -19.33
C ASP A 207 13.14 -9.89 -17.97
N ALA A 208 12.80 -10.98 -17.28
CA ALA A 208 12.25 -10.92 -15.94
C ALA A 208 13.35 -10.76 -14.88
N PHE A 209 13.07 -10.01 -13.81
CA PHE A 209 13.97 -9.77 -12.69
C PHE A 209 13.62 -10.67 -11.52
N HIS A 210 14.63 -11.35 -10.98
CA HIS A 210 14.52 -12.26 -9.86
C HIS A 210 15.26 -11.67 -8.66
N ALA A 211 14.54 -11.34 -7.60
CA ALA A 211 15.08 -10.81 -6.36
C ALA A 211 14.93 -11.83 -5.23
N LEU A 212 16.05 -12.28 -4.66
CA LEU A 212 16.08 -13.22 -3.54
C LEU A 212 16.60 -12.52 -2.28
N HIS A 213 15.89 -12.65 -1.16
CA HIS A 213 16.32 -12.11 0.12
C HIS A 213 15.91 -13.00 1.28
N GLN A 214 16.61 -12.88 2.40
CA GLN A 214 16.29 -13.59 3.62
C GLN A 214 15.24 -12.83 4.43
N CYS A 215 14.10 -13.48 4.75
CA CYS A 215 12.99 -12.88 5.50
C CYS A 215 12.83 -13.47 6.92
N ALA A 216 13.41 -14.65 7.20
CA ALA A 216 13.50 -15.29 8.51
C ALA A 216 14.83 -16.07 8.62
N PRO A 217 15.25 -16.57 9.79
CA PRO A 217 16.54 -17.25 9.95
C PRO A 217 16.76 -18.40 8.96
N ASP A 218 15.70 -19.13 8.62
CA ASP A 218 15.69 -20.29 7.73
C ASP A 218 14.82 -20.11 6.47
N ARG A 219 14.30 -18.88 6.25
CA ARG A 219 13.36 -18.61 5.18
C ARG A 219 13.84 -17.47 4.28
N TYR A 220 13.71 -17.70 2.98
CA TYR A 220 14.01 -16.77 1.92
C TYR A 220 12.78 -16.51 1.07
N THR A 221 12.72 -15.32 0.49
CA THR A 221 11.68 -14.92 -0.45
C THR A 221 12.31 -14.67 -1.80
N LEU A 222 11.84 -15.35 -2.84
CA LEU A 222 12.07 -15.03 -4.23
C LEU A 222 10.88 -14.21 -4.74
N SER A 223 11.16 -13.04 -5.29
CA SER A 223 10.17 -12.18 -5.96
C SER A 223 10.58 -12.00 -7.42
N ILE A 224 9.62 -12.18 -8.34
CA ILE A 224 9.85 -12.08 -9.79
C ILE A 224 9.03 -10.91 -10.34
N PHE A 225 9.66 -10.11 -11.21
CA PHE A 225 9.06 -8.94 -11.84
C PHE A 225 9.31 -8.97 -13.35
N THR A 226 8.39 -8.41 -14.12
CA THR A 226 8.58 -8.20 -15.56
C THR A 226 9.62 -7.13 -15.86
N ALA A 227 10.04 -6.99 -17.12
CA ALA A 227 10.91 -5.91 -17.59
C ALA A 227 10.39 -4.50 -17.27
N ASP A 228 9.08 -4.31 -17.16
CA ASP A 228 8.42 -3.05 -16.79
C ASP A 228 8.10 -2.95 -15.29
N GLY A 229 8.61 -3.89 -14.49
CA GLY A 229 8.49 -3.87 -13.04
C GLY A 229 7.16 -4.38 -12.49
N ALA A 230 6.26 -4.93 -13.32
CA ALA A 230 5.04 -5.53 -12.78
C ALA A 230 5.37 -6.80 -11.98
N PRO A 231 4.80 -6.99 -10.77
CA PRO A 231 5.03 -8.19 -9.98
C PRO A 231 4.38 -9.40 -10.67
N VAL A 232 5.16 -10.48 -10.83
CA VAL A 232 4.71 -11.73 -11.44
C VAL A 232 4.41 -12.76 -10.37
N LYS A 233 5.36 -12.98 -9.44
CA LYS A 233 5.31 -14.08 -8.49
C LYS A 233 6.17 -13.81 -7.28
N GLN A 234 5.76 -14.37 -6.14
CA GLN A 234 6.58 -14.41 -4.94
C GLN A 234 6.49 -15.82 -4.32
N THR A 235 7.63 -16.40 -3.96
CA THR A 235 7.73 -17.77 -3.44
C THR A 235 8.68 -17.79 -2.26
N TYR A 236 8.34 -18.62 -1.26
CA TYR A 236 9.20 -18.83 -0.11
C TYR A 236 10.04 -20.10 -0.27
N TYR A 237 11.29 -20.04 0.22
CA TYR A 237 12.23 -21.15 0.22
C TYR A 237 12.80 -21.37 1.60
N SER A 238 13.01 -22.63 1.94
CA SER A 238 13.77 -23.04 3.13
C SER A 238 15.23 -23.28 2.75
N ALA A 239 16.17 -22.76 3.55
CA ALA A 239 17.62 -22.95 3.36
C ALA A 239 18.19 -24.14 4.12
N GLN A 240 17.43 -25.22 4.32
CA GLN A 240 17.86 -26.36 5.12
C GLN A 240 19.10 -27.08 4.58
N ALA A 241 19.44 -26.89 3.31
CA ALA A 241 20.52 -27.60 2.63
C ALA A 241 21.80 -26.77 2.37
N GLY A 242 21.95 -25.56 2.94
CA GLY A 242 23.14 -24.73 2.78
C GLY A 242 22.87 -23.30 2.33
N LYS A 243 23.86 -22.65 1.69
CA LYS A 243 23.70 -21.30 1.16
C LYS A 243 22.74 -21.31 -0.02
N ILE A 244 21.61 -20.65 0.16
CA ILE A 244 20.66 -20.41 -0.93
C ILE A 244 21.16 -19.24 -1.79
N ARG A 245 21.07 -19.37 -3.11
CA ARG A 245 21.51 -18.34 -4.08
C ARG A 245 20.72 -18.43 -5.37
N LEU A 246 20.82 -17.38 -6.19
CA LEU A 246 20.37 -17.40 -7.58
C LEU A 246 21.53 -17.86 -8.47
N GLU A 247 21.23 -18.73 -9.42
CA GLU A 247 22.15 -19.12 -10.50
C GLU A 247 21.48 -18.90 -11.86
N VAL A 248 22.25 -18.29 -12.77
CA VAL A 248 21.84 -18.14 -14.17
C VAL A 248 22.35 -19.36 -14.93
N GLN A 249 21.45 -20.14 -15.50
CA GLN A 249 21.75 -21.33 -16.27
C GLN A 249 22.25 -20.96 -17.69
N GLU A 250 22.87 -21.90 -18.40
CA GLU A 250 23.28 -21.70 -19.79
C GLU A 250 22.11 -21.33 -20.73
N SER A 251 20.91 -21.80 -20.43
CA SER A 251 19.67 -21.42 -21.11
C SER A 251 19.25 -19.96 -20.87
N GLY A 252 19.87 -19.27 -19.90
CA GLY A 252 19.47 -17.94 -19.42
C GLY A 252 18.36 -17.97 -18.39
N ALA A 253 17.85 -19.14 -18.01
CA ALA A 253 16.89 -19.24 -16.89
C ALA A 253 17.58 -18.94 -15.56
N VAL A 254 16.85 -18.32 -14.61
CA VAL A 254 17.33 -18.05 -13.25
C VAL A 254 16.70 -19.06 -12.30
N GLU A 255 17.55 -19.78 -11.57
CA GLU A 255 17.12 -20.79 -10.61
C GLU A 255 17.59 -20.49 -9.19
N VAL A 256 16.83 -20.99 -8.20
CA VAL A 256 17.22 -20.96 -6.80
C VAL A 256 17.93 -22.26 -6.46
N VAL A 257 19.19 -22.15 -6.08
CA VAL A 257 20.05 -23.29 -5.70
C VAL A 257 20.34 -23.27 -4.20
N GLY A 258 20.33 -24.46 -3.56
CA GLY A 258 20.60 -24.63 -2.13
C GLY A 258 19.40 -24.37 -1.22
N GLY A 259 18.19 -24.31 -1.79
CA GLY A 259 16.94 -24.15 -1.05
C GLY A 259 15.82 -24.99 -1.64
N PHE A 260 14.77 -25.19 -0.85
CA PHE A 260 13.54 -25.89 -1.25
C PHE A 260 12.35 -24.96 -1.13
N PRO A 261 11.44 -24.92 -2.14
CA PRO A 261 10.24 -24.12 -2.02
C PRO A 261 9.35 -24.66 -0.89
N PHE A 262 8.74 -23.75 -0.16
CA PHE A 262 7.65 -24.11 0.74
C PHE A 262 6.48 -24.64 -0.08
N VAL A 263 5.86 -25.70 0.37
CA VAL A 263 4.67 -26.30 -0.22
C VAL A 263 3.46 -26.07 0.67
N GLU A 264 2.28 -26.09 0.10
CA GLU A 264 1.04 -26.01 0.87
C GLU A 264 0.85 -27.32 1.65
N ASP A 265 0.44 -27.21 2.92
CA ASP A 265 0.15 -28.36 3.78
C ASP A 265 -1.10 -29.06 3.23
N GLU A 266 -0.98 -30.35 2.90
CA GLU A 266 -2.08 -31.17 2.36
C GLU A 266 -3.27 -31.25 3.33
N ASN A 267 -3.02 -31.18 4.64
CA ASN A 267 -4.06 -31.29 5.67
C ASN A 267 -4.63 -29.92 6.10
N ASN A 268 -3.94 -28.83 5.79
CA ASN A 268 -4.30 -27.47 6.18
C ASN A 268 -4.10 -26.49 5.01
N PRO A 269 -5.03 -26.42 4.07
CA PRO A 269 -4.94 -25.55 2.91
C PRO A 269 -4.70 -24.07 3.31
N GLY A 270 -3.71 -23.42 2.69
CA GLY A 270 -3.28 -22.06 3.00
C GLY A 270 -2.15 -21.98 4.03
N ILE A 271 -1.70 -23.09 4.62
CA ILE A 271 -0.50 -23.14 5.46
C ILE A 271 0.67 -23.64 4.61
N LEU A 272 1.76 -22.87 4.61
CA LEU A 272 3.01 -23.29 3.98
C LEU A 272 3.88 -24.03 4.97
N VAL A 273 4.34 -25.19 4.57
CA VAL A 273 5.31 -26.00 5.32
C VAL A 273 6.60 -26.14 4.53
N ALA A 274 7.72 -26.15 5.25
CA ALA A 274 8.99 -26.51 4.65
C ALA A 274 8.93 -27.98 4.23
N PRO A 275 9.30 -28.33 2.98
CA PRO A 275 9.30 -29.73 2.54
C PRO A 275 10.28 -30.54 3.37
N ALA A 276 9.96 -31.83 3.56
CA ALA A 276 10.90 -32.78 4.16
C ALA A 276 12.18 -32.81 3.31
N LEU A 277 13.35 -32.81 3.95
CA LEU A 277 14.64 -32.87 3.27
C LEU A 277 14.71 -34.14 2.40
N PRO A 278 14.92 -33.98 1.09
CA PRO A 278 15.32 -35.13 0.30
C PRO A 278 16.74 -35.56 0.66
N PRO A 279 17.10 -36.82 0.50
CA PRO A 279 18.44 -37.29 0.83
C PRO A 279 19.48 -36.60 -0.10
N ALA A 280 20.36 -35.86 0.53
CA ALA A 280 21.73 -35.44 0.15
C ALA A 280 22.11 -35.09 -1.30
N HIS A 281 21.27 -34.42 -2.09
CA HIS A 281 21.71 -33.83 -3.37
C HIS A 281 21.26 -32.38 -3.53
N PRO A 282 22.12 -31.48 -4.12
CA PRO A 282 21.71 -30.12 -4.41
C PRO A 282 20.67 -30.11 -5.52
N TYR A 283 19.57 -29.43 -5.29
CA TYR A 283 18.48 -29.29 -6.26
C TYR A 283 18.41 -27.88 -6.82
N SER A 284 18.21 -27.78 -8.12
CA SER A 284 17.57 -26.62 -8.71
C SER A 284 16.05 -26.74 -8.51
N VAL A 285 15.38 -25.70 -8.09
CA VAL A 285 13.96 -25.79 -7.73
C VAL A 285 13.16 -24.81 -8.58
N THR A 286 12.15 -25.33 -9.25
CA THR A 286 11.18 -24.51 -9.99
C THR A 286 10.29 -23.73 -9.03
N VAL A 287 10.06 -22.47 -9.32
CA VAL A 287 9.30 -21.53 -8.49
C VAL A 287 7.83 -21.97 -8.34
N GLY A 288 7.34 -22.12 -7.12
CA GLY A 288 5.92 -22.38 -6.78
C GLY A 288 5.08 -21.10 -6.58
N GLU A 289 3.76 -21.17 -6.60
CA GLU A 289 2.87 -20.01 -6.41
C GLU A 289 2.78 -19.54 -4.95
N LEU A 290 2.47 -18.24 -4.75
CA LEU A 290 2.15 -17.72 -3.42
C LEU A 290 0.87 -18.36 -2.86
N PRO A 291 0.81 -18.68 -1.56
CA PRO A 291 -0.42 -19.11 -0.93
C PRO A 291 -1.46 -17.99 -0.99
N ARG A 292 -2.67 -18.34 -1.35
CA ARG A 292 -3.80 -17.44 -1.19
C ARG A 292 -3.99 -17.17 0.30
N LYS A 293 -4.23 -15.89 0.65
CA LYS A 293 -4.52 -15.47 2.02
C LYS A 293 -5.59 -16.38 2.63
N ALA A 294 -5.29 -17.02 3.75
CA ALA A 294 -6.23 -17.90 4.42
C ALA A 294 -7.56 -17.17 4.66
N PRO A 295 -8.72 -17.79 4.38
CA PRO A 295 -10.00 -17.20 4.71
C PRO A 295 -10.09 -16.95 6.22
N ALA A 296 -10.55 -15.77 6.62
CA ALA A 296 -10.69 -15.40 8.02
C ALA A 296 -11.53 -16.45 8.76
N PRO A 297 -11.15 -16.85 9.98
CA PRO A 297 -11.87 -17.86 10.74
C PRO A 297 -13.32 -17.43 10.91
N LYS A 298 -14.27 -18.28 10.48
CA LYS A 298 -15.69 -18.08 10.69
C LYS A 298 -15.94 -17.98 12.19
N ARG A 299 -16.34 -16.81 12.68
CA ARG A 299 -16.80 -16.63 14.07
C ARG A 299 -17.89 -17.66 14.34
N GLY A 300 -17.58 -18.65 15.14
CA GLY A 300 -18.53 -19.63 15.62
C GLY A 300 -19.68 -18.91 16.31
N LYS A 301 -20.91 -19.12 15.82
CA LYS A 301 -22.13 -18.76 16.54
C LYS A 301 -22.11 -19.51 17.87
N LYS A 302 -21.92 -18.81 18.99
CA LYS A 302 -22.26 -19.33 20.32
C LYS A 302 -23.76 -19.63 20.30
N GLY A 303 -24.11 -20.90 20.22
CA GLY A 303 -25.45 -21.37 20.52
C GLY A 303 -25.79 -21.09 21.99
N ARG A 304 -27.01 -20.67 22.17
CA ARG A 304 -27.69 -20.55 23.45
C ARG A 304 -27.89 -21.95 24.08
#